data_edbf91c257eecac6a0a3c04f3c9e09d8
#
_entry.id   edbf91c257eecac6a0a3c04f3c9e09d8
#
_cell.length_a   1.000
_cell.length_b   1.000
_cell.length_c   1.000
_cell.angle_alpha   90.00
_cell.angle_beta   90.00
_cell.angle_gamma   90.00
#
_symmetry.space_group_name_H-M   'P 1'
#
loop_
_entity.id
_entity.type
_entity.pdbx_description
1 polymer ?
#
loop_
_entity_poly.entity_id
_entity_poly.type
_entity_poly.pdbx_seq_one_letter_code
_entity_poly.pdbx_strand_id
1 'polypeptide(L)'
;MMIMDAGVHVWRPEAPDRPWMPGRKAHLPEPLTYEKFGAMMQEAGVEHAILVPPSWEGDRVDYSLEAAQKYPNRFAVMGRFPIDKPSERAKLETWRDQKGMLGVRLTLHHDWDRVWMTDGTADWFWPATERLGIPVMLNAPYTHKEIGEVAARHPRLRIIMDHLGARTTQKDDLLKA
;
A
#
# COMPACT_ATOMS: atom_id res chain seq x y z
N MET A 1 -17.74 -19.09 -4.95
CA MET A 1 -17.31 -17.75 -5.43
C MET A 1 -16.15 -17.34 -4.54
N MET A 2 -14.99 -17.05 -5.10
CA MET A 2 -13.81 -16.60 -4.33
C MET A 2 -14.01 -15.15 -3.88
N ILE A 3 -13.85 -14.90 -2.57
CA ILE A 3 -13.93 -13.55 -1.99
C ILE A 3 -12.54 -13.14 -1.51
N MET A 4 -12.11 -11.94 -1.92
CA MET A 4 -10.82 -11.36 -1.55
C MET A 4 -10.99 -9.97 -0.95
N ASP A 5 -10.32 -9.70 0.19
CA ASP A 5 -10.17 -8.36 0.73
C ASP A 5 -8.88 -7.72 0.21
N ALA A 6 -8.97 -6.57 -0.43
CA ALA A 6 -7.87 -6.00 -1.21
C ALA A 6 -7.16 -4.81 -0.54
N GLY A 7 -7.21 -4.67 0.78
CA GLY A 7 -6.55 -3.51 1.42
C GLY A 7 -6.57 -3.53 2.95
N VAL A 8 -5.99 -4.56 3.54
CA VAL A 8 -6.03 -4.76 5.01
C VAL A 8 -4.71 -4.38 5.66
N HIS A 9 -4.79 -3.68 6.79
CA HIS A 9 -3.66 -3.45 7.68
C HIS A 9 -3.62 -4.51 8.78
N VAL A 10 -2.48 -5.19 8.91
CA VAL A 10 -2.14 -6.02 10.07
C VAL A 10 -0.87 -5.46 10.71
N TRP A 11 -0.79 -5.47 12.04
CA TRP A 11 0.34 -4.90 12.75
C TRP A 11 0.54 -5.52 14.13
N ARG A 12 1.74 -5.36 14.67
CA ARG A 12 2.13 -5.68 16.04
C ARG A 12 2.05 -4.43 16.93
N PRO A 13 2.01 -4.60 18.27
CA PRO A 13 2.16 -3.47 19.17
C PRO A 13 3.44 -2.69 18.89
N GLU A 14 3.43 -1.39 19.20
CA GLU A 14 4.66 -0.61 19.28
C GLU A 14 5.62 -1.21 20.32
N ALA A 15 6.91 -1.29 19.97
CA ALA A 15 7.95 -1.83 20.84
C ALA A 15 9.30 -1.14 20.55
N PRO A 16 10.29 -1.23 21.46
CA PRO A 16 11.60 -0.60 21.26
C PRO A 16 12.31 -1.00 19.96
N ASP A 17 12.15 -2.25 19.52
CA ASP A 17 12.66 -2.77 18.26
C ASP A 17 11.74 -2.51 17.05
N ARG A 18 10.53 -2.02 17.33
CA ARG A 18 9.48 -1.68 16.35
C ARG A 18 8.80 -0.35 16.72
N PRO A 19 9.54 0.75 16.78
CA PRO A 19 8.95 2.05 17.06
C PRO A 19 8.03 2.47 15.90
N TRP A 20 6.94 3.13 16.25
CA TRP A 20 6.06 3.76 15.27
C TRP A 20 6.60 5.13 14.85
N MET A 21 6.14 5.60 13.72
CA MET A 21 6.47 6.95 13.25
C MET A 21 6.00 8.01 14.26
N PRO A 22 6.83 9.02 14.57
CA PRO A 22 6.50 10.05 15.54
C PRO A 22 5.12 10.68 15.29
N GLY A 23 4.31 10.75 16.34
CA GLY A 23 2.96 11.34 16.29
C GLY A 23 1.91 10.50 15.56
N ARG A 24 2.24 9.30 15.10
CA ARG A 24 1.29 8.38 14.46
C ARG A 24 0.70 7.41 15.48
N LYS A 25 -0.54 7.00 15.24
CA LYS A 25 -1.26 6.02 16.05
C LYS A 25 -2.00 5.04 15.17
N ALA A 26 -2.18 3.81 15.66
CA ALA A 26 -3.07 2.85 15.04
C ALA A 26 -4.53 3.33 15.10
N HIS A 27 -5.33 2.93 14.12
CA HIS A 27 -6.76 3.28 14.06
C HIS A 27 -7.63 2.43 15.02
N LEU A 28 -7.10 1.31 15.52
CA LEU A 28 -7.73 0.49 16.54
C LEU A 28 -6.89 0.51 17.82
N PRO A 29 -7.50 0.39 19.01
CA PRO A 29 -6.78 0.38 20.27
C PRO A 29 -5.92 -0.88 20.45
N GLU A 30 -6.36 -2.00 19.89
CA GLU A 30 -5.68 -3.29 19.95
C GLU A 30 -5.08 -3.65 18.59
N PRO A 31 -3.89 -4.27 18.56
CA PRO A 31 -3.30 -4.76 17.33
C PRO A 31 -4.20 -5.78 16.62
N LEU A 32 -4.35 -5.61 15.32
CA LEU A 32 -4.92 -6.62 14.45
C LEU A 32 -3.79 -7.48 13.90
N THR A 33 -3.49 -8.57 14.58
CA THR A 33 -2.49 -9.53 14.09
C THR A 33 -3.03 -10.31 12.90
N TYR A 34 -2.14 -10.84 12.05
CA TYR A 34 -2.60 -11.64 10.90
C TYR A 34 -3.30 -12.94 11.32
N GLU A 35 -3.05 -13.47 12.53
CA GLU A 35 -3.80 -14.60 13.07
C GLU A 35 -5.23 -14.20 13.43
N LYS A 36 -5.42 -13.08 14.16
CA LYS A 36 -6.76 -12.55 14.47
C LYS A 36 -7.52 -12.25 13.18
N PHE A 37 -6.88 -11.58 12.24
CA PHE A 37 -7.50 -11.29 10.94
C PHE A 37 -7.85 -12.56 10.17
N GLY A 38 -6.96 -13.56 10.18
CA GLY A 38 -7.23 -14.87 9.57
C GLY A 38 -8.45 -15.59 10.13
N ALA A 39 -8.71 -15.48 11.44
CA ALA A 39 -9.92 -16.01 12.07
C ALA A 39 -11.16 -15.23 11.62
N MET A 40 -11.11 -13.89 11.59
CA MET A 40 -12.19 -13.03 11.08
C MET A 40 -12.53 -13.33 9.62
N MET A 41 -11.51 -13.52 8.77
CA MET A 41 -11.71 -13.92 7.37
C MET A 41 -12.48 -15.24 7.25
N GLN A 42 -12.10 -16.23 8.06
CA GLN A 42 -12.76 -17.54 8.05
C GLN A 42 -14.22 -17.43 8.45
N GLU A 43 -14.52 -16.65 9.49
CA GLU A 43 -15.88 -16.39 9.96
C GLU A 43 -16.72 -15.67 8.89
N ALA A 44 -16.11 -14.70 8.18
CA ALA A 44 -16.76 -13.92 7.12
C ALA A 44 -16.81 -14.62 5.75
N GLY A 45 -16.22 -15.82 5.59
CA GLY A 45 -16.13 -16.51 4.31
C GLY A 45 -15.17 -15.84 3.31
N VAL A 46 -14.21 -15.03 3.77
CA VAL A 46 -13.17 -14.41 2.95
C VAL A 46 -11.99 -15.36 2.82
N GLU A 47 -11.60 -15.68 1.60
CA GLU A 47 -10.56 -16.68 1.33
C GLU A 47 -9.16 -16.09 1.24
N HIS A 48 -9.03 -14.90 0.64
CA HIS A 48 -7.76 -14.25 0.37
C HIS A 48 -7.75 -12.79 0.84
N ALA A 49 -6.57 -12.26 1.14
CA ALA A 49 -6.41 -10.85 1.39
C ALA A 49 -5.07 -10.30 0.87
N ILE A 50 -5.10 -9.04 0.44
CA ILE A 50 -3.91 -8.25 0.15
C ILE A 50 -3.61 -7.39 1.37
N LEU A 51 -2.47 -7.66 2.00
CA LEU A 51 -2.00 -6.91 3.15
C LEU A 51 -1.26 -5.66 2.69
N VAL A 52 -1.59 -4.55 3.31
CA VAL A 52 -0.93 -3.26 3.12
C VAL A 52 -0.30 -2.85 4.46
N PRO A 53 1.03 -2.74 4.57
CA PRO A 53 1.66 -2.28 5.81
C PRO A 53 1.13 -0.91 6.22
N PRO A 54 0.78 -0.70 7.50
CA PRO A 54 0.20 0.55 7.94
C PRO A 54 1.22 1.69 7.98
N SER A 55 0.76 2.93 7.75
CA SER A 55 1.64 4.10 7.66
C SER A 55 2.31 4.49 8.98
N TRP A 56 1.76 4.08 10.11
CA TRP A 56 2.40 4.35 11.41
C TRP A 56 3.64 3.48 11.67
N GLU A 57 3.81 2.36 10.97
CA GLU A 57 5.03 1.56 10.99
C GLU A 57 6.10 2.05 9.99
N GLY A 58 5.88 3.19 9.32
CA GLY A 58 6.77 3.71 8.29
C GLY A 58 6.78 2.86 7.02
N ASP A 59 7.96 2.63 6.45
CA ASP A 59 8.15 1.85 5.22
C ASP A 59 8.42 0.36 5.48
N ARG A 60 8.14 -0.13 6.69
CA ARG A 60 8.34 -1.54 7.06
C ARG A 60 7.35 -2.43 6.31
N VAL A 61 7.83 -3.59 5.88
CA VAL A 61 7.03 -4.60 5.17
C VAL A 61 7.14 -5.98 5.82
N ASP A 62 8.05 -6.13 6.79
CA ASP A 62 8.47 -7.39 7.39
C ASP A 62 7.32 -8.20 7.98
N TYR A 63 6.42 -7.58 8.75
CA TYR A 63 5.31 -8.30 9.38
C TYR A 63 4.26 -8.78 8.39
N SER A 64 3.95 -7.96 7.39
CA SER A 64 3.04 -8.38 6.31
C SER A 64 3.64 -9.49 5.45
N LEU A 65 4.95 -9.44 5.18
CA LEU A 65 5.66 -10.51 4.47
C LEU A 65 5.74 -11.79 5.29
N GLU A 66 5.96 -11.71 6.60
CA GLU A 66 5.89 -12.87 7.50
C GLU A 66 4.54 -13.60 7.36
N ALA A 67 3.43 -12.84 7.38
CA ALA A 67 2.09 -13.39 7.17
C ALA A 67 1.95 -14.08 5.80
N ALA A 68 2.40 -13.43 4.73
CA ALA A 68 2.32 -13.97 3.37
C ALA A 68 3.22 -15.21 3.17
N GLN A 69 4.37 -15.26 3.82
CA GLN A 69 5.26 -16.42 3.78
C GLN A 69 4.71 -17.61 4.57
N LYS A 70 4.07 -17.33 5.71
CA LYS A 70 3.46 -18.35 6.57
C LYS A 70 2.16 -18.90 5.99
N TYR A 71 1.37 -18.05 5.32
CA TYR A 71 0.09 -18.39 4.73
C TYR A 71 0.00 -17.97 3.25
N PRO A 72 0.83 -18.55 2.36
CA PRO A 72 1.00 -18.08 0.97
C PRO A 72 -0.28 -18.22 0.11
N ASN A 73 -1.19 -19.11 0.51
CA ASN A 73 -2.48 -19.30 -0.17
C ASN A 73 -3.58 -18.36 0.37
N ARG A 74 -3.27 -17.50 1.34
CA ARG A 74 -4.24 -16.58 1.96
C ARG A 74 -3.83 -15.12 1.84
N PHE A 75 -2.53 -14.83 1.97
CA PHE A 75 -2.02 -13.46 2.03
C PHE A 75 -1.00 -13.17 0.95
N ALA A 76 -1.09 -11.96 0.42
CA ALA A 76 -0.06 -11.34 -0.41
C ALA A 76 0.10 -9.88 0.03
N VAL A 77 1.15 -9.19 -0.40
CA VAL A 77 1.52 -7.87 0.11
C VAL A 77 1.65 -6.83 -1.00
N MET A 78 1.01 -5.68 -0.82
CA MET A 78 1.36 -4.45 -1.50
C MET A 78 2.21 -3.62 -0.53
N GLY A 79 3.53 -3.66 -0.69
CA GLY A 79 4.48 -3.12 0.28
C GLY A 79 4.69 -1.62 0.14
N ARG A 80 4.98 -0.92 1.24
CA ARG A 80 5.34 0.51 1.21
C ARG A 80 6.76 0.68 0.69
N PHE A 81 6.97 1.71 -0.12
CA PHE A 81 8.27 2.02 -0.71
C PHE A 81 8.58 3.52 -0.59
N PRO A 82 9.76 3.92 -0.07
CA PRO A 82 10.14 5.33 0.09
C PRO A 82 10.65 5.92 -1.22
N ILE A 83 9.74 6.45 -2.04
CA ILE A 83 10.09 7.03 -3.36
C ILE A 83 10.91 8.32 -3.28
N ASP A 84 10.86 9.00 -2.13
CA ASP A 84 11.60 10.22 -1.81
C ASP A 84 13.07 9.98 -1.43
N LYS A 85 13.48 8.71 -1.26
CA LYS A 85 14.84 8.34 -0.85
C LYS A 85 15.64 7.76 -2.01
N PRO A 86 16.57 8.52 -2.62
CA PRO A 86 17.38 8.03 -3.75
C PRO A 86 18.20 6.77 -3.44
N SER A 87 18.65 6.61 -2.18
CA SER A 87 19.40 5.42 -1.72
C SER A 87 18.60 4.12 -1.79
N GLU A 88 17.26 4.20 -1.79
CA GLU A 88 16.38 3.04 -1.80
C GLU A 88 16.03 2.56 -3.22
N ARG A 89 16.33 3.36 -4.25
CA ARG A 89 15.93 3.07 -5.65
C ARG A 89 16.37 1.69 -6.12
N ALA A 90 17.58 1.28 -5.81
CA ALA A 90 18.11 -0.02 -6.21
C ALA A 90 17.29 -1.21 -5.68
N LYS A 91 16.63 -1.06 -4.53
CA LYS A 91 15.77 -2.13 -3.96
C LYS A 91 14.55 -2.44 -4.83
N LEU A 92 14.15 -1.53 -5.70
CA LEU A 92 13.01 -1.76 -6.58
C LEU A 92 13.29 -2.89 -7.59
N GLU A 93 14.54 -3.08 -8.02
CA GLU A 93 14.93 -4.11 -8.98
C GLU A 93 14.64 -5.54 -8.47
N THR A 94 14.75 -5.76 -7.17
CA THR A 94 14.49 -7.05 -6.51
C THR A 94 13.24 -7.05 -5.64
N TRP A 95 12.40 -6.03 -5.80
CA TRP A 95 11.24 -5.83 -4.92
C TRP A 95 10.30 -7.04 -4.87
N ARG A 96 10.02 -7.62 -6.04
CA ARG A 96 9.12 -8.78 -6.17
C ARG A 96 9.79 -10.12 -5.92
N ASP A 97 11.11 -10.18 -5.70
CA ASP A 97 11.81 -11.41 -5.30
C ASP A 97 11.49 -11.79 -3.85
N GLN A 98 10.99 -10.84 -3.07
CA GLN A 98 10.48 -11.09 -1.72
C GLN A 98 9.22 -11.94 -1.80
N LYS A 99 9.28 -13.18 -1.29
CA LYS A 99 8.16 -14.13 -1.36
C LYS A 99 6.88 -13.53 -0.74
N GLY A 100 5.82 -13.44 -1.54
CA GLY A 100 4.54 -12.86 -1.15
C GLY A 100 4.36 -11.38 -1.56
N MET A 101 5.40 -10.71 -2.05
CA MET A 101 5.33 -9.33 -2.52
C MET A 101 4.71 -9.24 -3.93
N LEU A 102 3.59 -8.53 -4.06
CA LEU A 102 2.92 -8.29 -5.33
C LEU A 102 3.36 -7.00 -6.01
N GLY A 103 3.48 -5.93 -5.23
CA GLY A 103 3.75 -4.61 -5.77
C GLY A 103 4.03 -3.56 -4.72
N VAL A 104 3.94 -2.30 -5.11
CA VAL A 104 4.19 -1.15 -4.25
C VAL A 104 2.89 -0.43 -3.91
N ARG A 105 2.75 -0.01 -2.65
CA ARG A 105 1.70 0.87 -2.20
C ARG A 105 2.27 2.22 -1.78
N LEU A 106 1.83 3.29 -2.44
CA LEU A 106 2.14 4.67 -2.07
C LEU A 106 0.97 5.30 -1.33
N THR A 107 1.31 6.09 -0.31
CA THR A 107 0.35 6.93 0.41
C THR A 107 0.75 8.38 0.19
N LEU A 108 -0.04 9.08 -0.61
CA LEU A 108 0.17 10.47 -1.04
C LEU A 108 -1.09 11.28 -0.69
N HIS A 109 -1.47 11.29 0.57
CA HIS A 109 -2.73 11.89 1.02
C HIS A 109 -2.55 13.17 1.85
N HIS A 110 -1.33 13.52 2.21
CA HIS A 110 -0.99 14.78 2.85
C HIS A 110 -0.54 15.80 1.79
N ASP A 111 -0.66 17.07 2.08
CA ASP A 111 -0.26 18.11 1.13
C ASP A 111 1.23 18.06 0.80
N TRP A 112 2.07 17.67 1.78
CA TRP A 112 3.51 17.56 1.61
C TRP A 112 3.97 16.32 0.78
N ASP A 113 3.20 15.24 0.74
CA ASP A 113 3.54 14.05 -0.05
C ASP A 113 2.77 13.96 -1.39
N ARG A 114 1.63 14.62 -1.48
CA ARG A 114 0.84 14.69 -2.71
C ARG A 114 1.58 15.39 -3.84
N VAL A 115 2.36 16.42 -3.52
CA VAL A 115 3.16 17.17 -4.50
C VAL A 115 4.20 16.30 -5.20
N TRP A 116 4.58 15.16 -4.65
CA TRP A 116 5.51 14.21 -5.29
C TRP A 116 5.03 13.67 -6.63
N MET A 117 3.73 13.77 -6.91
CA MET A 117 3.18 13.41 -8.22
C MET A 117 3.52 14.45 -9.31
N THR A 118 3.87 15.68 -8.92
CA THR A 118 4.03 16.82 -9.85
C THR A 118 5.36 17.57 -9.70
N ASP A 119 6.11 17.37 -8.61
CA ASP A 119 7.36 18.09 -8.32
C ASP A 119 8.63 17.37 -8.83
N GLY A 120 8.46 16.24 -9.51
CA GLY A 120 9.55 15.42 -10.04
C GLY A 120 10.03 14.32 -9.09
N THR A 121 9.62 14.30 -7.83
CA THR A 121 10.04 13.28 -6.85
C THR A 121 9.70 11.85 -7.33
N ALA A 122 8.52 11.65 -7.93
CA ALA A 122 8.08 10.35 -8.41
C ALA A 122 8.45 10.06 -9.88
N ASP A 123 9.07 10.96 -10.62
CA ASP A 123 9.31 10.82 -12.06
C ASP A 123 10.17 9.60 -12.42
N TRP A 124 11.11 9.25 -11.58
CA TRP A 124 11.94 8.05 -11.77
C TRP A 124 11.18 6.75 -11.51
N PHE A 125 10.17 6.82 -10.64
CA PHE A 125 9.48 5.64 -10.11
C PHE A 125 8.52 5.02 -11.13
N TRP A 126 7.77 5.86 -11.86
CA TRP A 126 6.78 5.39 -12.82
C TRP A 126 7.38 4.53 -13.95
N PRO A 127 8.42 5.00 -14.68
CA PRO A 127 9.05 4.19 -15.71
C PRO A 127 9.76 2.96 -15.14
N ALA A 128 10.31 3.05 -13.92
CA ALA A 128 10.94 1.90 -13.28
C ALA A 128 9.92 0.80 -12.94
N THR A 129 8.80 1.15 -12.33
CA THR A 129 7.73 0.18 -12.00
C THR A 129 7.07 -0.39 -13.26
N GLU A 130 6.87 0.43 -14.30
CA GLU A 130 6.39 -0.05 -15.60
C GLU A 130 7.34 -1.07 -16.22
N ARG A 131 8.62 -0.77 -16.30
CA ARG A 131 9.68 -1.65 -16.85
C ARG A 131 9.75 -2.98 -16.09
N LEU A 132 9.68 -2.92 -14.76
CA LEU A 132 9.75 -4.10 -13.88
C LEU A 132 8.42 -4.86 -13.77
N GLY A 133 7.34 -4.35 -14.35
CA GLY A 133 6.01 -4.93 -14.25
C GLY A 133 5.46 -4.96 -12.82
N ILE A 134 5.88 -4.01 -11.98
CA ILE A 134 5.45 -3.87 -10.59
C ILE A 134 4.14 -3.09 -10.53
N PRO A 135 3.03 -3.68 -10.06
CA PRO A 135 1.78 -2.93 -9.84
C PRO A 135 1.96 -1.86 -8.75
N VAL A 136 1.31 -0.73 -8.94
CA VAL A 136 1.32 0.37 -7.98
C VAL A 136 -0.10 0.65 -7.47
N MET A 137 -0.29 0.52 -6.17
CA MET A 137 -1.52 0.88 -5.46
C MET A 137 -1.36 2.28 -4.87
N LEU A 138 -2.29 3.18 -5.15
CA LEU A 138 -2.23 4.59 -4.77
C LEU A 138 -3.34 4.96 -3.80
N ASN A 139 -2.99 5.39 -2.60
CA ASN A 139 -3.86 6.19 -1.75
C ASN A 139 -3.49 7.67 -1.95
N ALA A 140 -4.06 8.27 -2.96
CA ALA A 140 -3.81 9.65 -3.37
C ALA A 140 -5.15 10.32 -3.69
N PRO A 141 -5.94 10.71 -2.68
CA PRO A 141 -7.25 11.29 -2.88
C PRO A 141 -7.16 12.61 -3.64
N TYR A 142 -8.13 12.85 -4.54
CA TYR A 142 -8.27 14.06 -5.35
C TYR A 142 -7.14 14.28 -6.39
N THR A 143 -6.41 13.23 -6.77
CA THR A 143 -5.33 13.31 -7.77
C THR A 143 -5.67 12.51 -9.05
N HIS A 144 -6.94 12.43 -9.41
CA HIS A 144 -7.38 11.66 -10.58
C HIS A 144 -6.75 12.15 -11.89
N LYS A 145 -6.59 13.47 -12.02
CA LYS A 145 -5.95 14.09 -13.18
C LYS A 145 -4.48 13.65 -13.29
N GLU A 146 -3.72 13.80 -12.21
CA GLU A 146 -2.30 13.45 -12.15
C GLU A 146 -2.10 11.94 -12.38
N ILE A 147 -2.96 11.11 -11.80
CA ILE A 147 -2.95 9.65 -12.04
C ILE A 147 -3.25 9.35 -13.51
N GLY A 148 -4.22 10.04 -14.12
CA GLY A 148 -4.54 9.92 -15.55
C GLY A 148 -3.37 10.30 -16.44
N GLU A 149 -2.62 11.36 -16.11
CA GLU A 149 -1.42 11.78 -16.82
C GLU A 149 -0.27 10.76 -16.70
N VAL A 150 -0.08 10.16 -15.51
CA VAL A 150 0.88 9.07 -15.29
C VAL A 150 0.46 7.85 -16.14
N ALA A 151 -0.80 7.44 -16.09
CA ALA A 151 -1.30 6.31 -16.85
C ALA A 151 -1.15 6.49 -18.36
N ALA A 152 -1.37 7.71 -18.87
CA ALA A 152 -1.19 8.03 -20.29
C ALA A 152 0.29 7.96 -20.72
N ARG A 153 1.22 8.38 -19.87
CA ARG A 153 2.67 8.30 -20.13
C ARG A 153 3.24 6.89 -19.98
N HIS A 154 2.58 6.06 -19.15
CA HIS A 154 3.03 4.71 -18.81
C HIS A 154 1.93 3.66 -19.04
N PRO A 155 1.57 3.38 -20.31
CA PRO A 155 0.39 2.57 -20.64
C PRO A 155 0.46 1.10 -20.22
N ARG A 156 1.63 0.58 -19.89
CA ARG A 156 1.81 -0.79 -19.37
C ARG A 156 1.86 -0.84 -17.85
N LEU A 157 1.89 0.32 -17.16
CA LEU A 157 1.88 0.39 -15.71
C LEU A 157 0.50 0.01 -15.18
N ARG A 158 0.45 -0.95 -14.28
CA ARG A 158 -0.78 -1.33 -13.58
C ARG A 158 -0.96 -0.46 -12.35
N ILE A 159 -1.92 0.47 -12.43
CA ILE A 159 -2.29 1.37 -11.33
C ILE A 159 -3.58 0.88 -10.69
N ILE A 160 -3.60 0.84 -9.36
CA ILE A 160 -4.75 0.51 -8.53
C ILE A 160 -5.05 1.74 -7.69
N MET A 161 -6.26 2.30 -7.83
CA MET A 161 -6.71 3.41 -7.00
C MET A 161 -7.33 2.89 -5.71
N ASP A 162 -6.71 3.22 -4.58
CA ASP A 162 -7.21 2.91 -3.26
C ASP A 162 -8.39 3.82 -2.89
N HIS A 163 -9.39 3.30 -2.19
CA HIS A 163 -10.56 4.05 -1.73
C HIS A 163 -11.27 4.85 -2.84
N LEU A 164 -11.26 4.36 -4.09
CA LEU A 164 -11.82 5.03 -5.27
C LEU A 164 -11.23 6.45 -5.50
N GLY A 165 -10.04 6.74 -4.98
CA GLY A 165 -9.41 8.06 -5.06
C GLY A 165 -10.09 9.13 -4.20
N ALA A 166 -10.88 8.76 -3.21
CA ALA A 166 -11.61 9.67 -2.35
C ALA A 166 -11.18 9.56 -0.87
N ARG A 167 -11.45 10.61 -0.08
CA ARG A 167 -11.37 10.52 1.39
C ARG A 167 -12.70 10.00 1.95
N THR A 168 -12.65 8.98 2.77
CA THR A 168 -13.83 8.38 3.41
C THR A 168 -14.59 9.30 4.37
N THR A 169 -14.02 10.45 4.73
CA THR A 169 -14.61 11.42 5.65
C THR A 169 -15.53 12.46 4.99
N GLN A 170 -15.59 12.52 3.65
CA GLN A 170 -16.40 13.49 2.91
C GLN A 170 -17.42 12.76 2.04
N LYS A 171 -18.52 12.34 2.67
CA LYS A 171 -19.64 11.66 1.98
C LYS A 171 -20.21 12.43 0.78
N ASP A 172 -20.13 13.76 0.81
CA ASP A 172 -20.78 14.62 -0.19
C ASP A 172 -19.94 14.85 -1.45
N ASP A 173 -18.62 14.63 -1.40
CA ASP A 173 -17.74 14.87 -2.56
C ASP A 173 -17.72 13.70 -3.56
N LEU A 174 -18.05 12.49 -3.11
CA LEU A 174 -18.16 11.31 -3.98
C LEU A 174 -19.34 11.36 -4.96
N LEU A 175 -20.34 12.20 -4.69
CA LEU A 175 -21.53 12.36 -5.52
C LEU A 175 -21.42 13.52 -6.51
N LYS A 176 -20.32 14.28 -6.50
CA LYS A 176 -20.11 15.48 -7.33
C LYS A 176 -19.02 15.30 -8.40
N ALA A 177 -18.33 14.17 -8.41
CA ALA A 177 -17.37 13.77 -9.43
C ALA A 177 -18.04 12.84 -10.46
#